data_8b6549640cdf6737bda4a707de999b10
#
_entry.id   8b6549640cdf6737bda4a707de999b10
#
_cell.length_a   1.000
_cell.length_b   1.000
_cell.length_c   1.000
_cell.angle_alpha   90.00
_cell.angle_beta   90.00
_cell.angle_gamma   90.00
#
_symmetry.space_group_name_H-M   'P 1'
#
loop_
_entity.id
_entity.type
_entity.pdbx_description
1 polymer ?
#
loop_
_entity_poly.entity_id
_entity_poly.type
_entity_poly.pdbx_seq_one_letter_code
_entity_poly.pdbx_strand_id
1 'polypeptide(L)'
;ADPEKVIEIIDAVSIPEMGKVRNAHLLEPQDIEVLGVDMIDESEVLTPADEQYHIDKKQFKVPFFCGARDLGEALRRINEGAAMIRTKGEAGTGNVVEAVRHMRTIMGEIRMLRGLDKQEMADYAREIEAPAELVFECAERGRLPVVNFSAGGIATPCDAALMMQLGADGVFVGS
;
A
#
# COMPACT_ATOMS: atom_id res chain seq x y z
N ALA A 1 -9.80 -2.09 15.30
CA ALA A 1 -10.43 -0.79 15.60
C ALA A 1 -11.55 -0.97 16.62
N ASP A 2 -11.90 0.09 17.35
CA ASP A 2 -13.04 0.10 18.27
C ASP A 2 -14.32 0.43 17.44
N PRO A 3 -15.30 -0.50 17.34
CA PRO A 3 -16.49 -0.30 16.50
C PRO A 3 -17.32 0.93 16.88
N GLU A 4 -17.46 1.22 18.19
CA GLU A 4 -18.22 2.39 18.65
C GLU A 4 -17.58 3.69 18.16
N LYS A 5 -16.25 3.79 18.22
CA LYS A 5 -15.52 4.96 17.73
C LYS A 5 -15.58 5.10 16.22
N VAL A 6 -15.58 3.99 15.49
CA VAL A 6 -15.74 4.03 14.02
C VAL A 6 -17.10 4.61 13.66
N ILE A 7 -18.18 4.16 14.29
CA ILE A 7 -19.54 4.68 14.06
C ILE A 7 -19.63 6.16 14.41
N GLU A 8 -19.09 6.59 15.57
CA GLU A 8 -19.09 8.01 15.98
C GLU A 8 -18.38 8.90 14.94
N ILE A 9 -17.30 8.41 14.33
CA ILE A 9 -16.58 9.16 13.29
C ILE A 9 -17.39 9.22 12.01
N ILE A 10 -17.92 8.08 11.53
CA ILE A 10 -18.78 8.01 10.34
C ILE A 10 -19.94 9.01 10.44
N ASP A 11 -20.58 9.09 11.60
CA ASP A 11 -21.71 10.01 11.81
C ASP A 11 -21.27 11.48 11.89
N ALA A 12 -20.01 11.76 12.24
CA ALA A 12 -19.52 13.11 12.48
C ALA A 12 -18.94 13.80 11.24
N VAL A 13 -18.53 13.03 10.21
CA VAL A 13 -17.84 13.58 9.03
C VAL A 13 -18.59 13.26 7.73
N SER A 14 -18.27 14.03 6.67
CA SER A 14 -18.83 13.84 5.32
C SER A 14 -17.77 13.48 4.28
N ILE A 15 -16.57 13.14 4.74
CA ILE A 15 -15.46 12.71 3.88
C ILE A 15 -15.32 11.19 3.94
N PRO A 16 -14.72 10.55 2.92
CA PRO A 16 -14.46 9.12 2.94
C PRO A 16 -13.59 8.70 4.14
N GLU A 17 -13.92 7.56 4.72
CA GLU A 17 -13.26 7.02 5.89
C GLU A 17 -12.55 5.72 5.62
N MET A 18 -11.39 5.56 6.26
CA MET A 18 -10.57 4.37 6.16
C MET A 18 -10.40 3.68 7.51
N GLY A 19 -10.93 2.47 7.62
CA GLY A 19 -10.74 1.62 8.79
C GLY A 19 -9.38 0.93 8.78
N LYS A 20 -8.68 0.91 9.92
CA LYS A 20 -7.41 0.21 10.08
C LYS A 20 -7.61 -1.17 10.69
N VAL A 21 -7.01 -2.19 10.05
CA VAL A 21 -7.03 -3.57 10.53
C VAL A 21 -5.61 -4.13 10.62
N ARG A 22 -5.42 -5.15 11.45
CA ARG A 22 -4.13 -5.84 11.57
C ARG A 22 -3.87 -6.72 10.35
N ASN A 23 -2.60 -6.85 9.98
CA ASN A 23 -2.17 -7.78 8.94
C ASN A 23 -2.68 -9.19 9.25
N ALA A 24 -3.24 -9.83 8.22
CA ALA A 24 -3.71 -11.23 8.24
C ALA A 24 -4.82 -11.56 9.26
N HIS A 25 -5.43 -10.58 9.90
CA HIS A 25 -6.55 -10.79 10.82
C HIS A 25 -7.88 -10.79 10.07
N LEU A 26 -8.36 -11.95 9.67
CA LEU A 26 -9.50 -12.11 8.76
C LEU A 26 -10.83 -11.53 9.29
N LEU A 27 -11.06 -11.58 10.59
CA LEU A 27 -12.34 -11.14 11.17
C LEU A 27 -12.45 -9.61 11.30
N GLU A 28 -11.35 -8.91 11.60
CA GLU A 28 -11.37 -7.45 11.75
C GLU A 28 -11.91 -6.71 10.51
N PRO A 29 -11.46 -7.01 9.27
CA PRO A 29 -12.00 -6.34 8.11
C PRO A 29 -13.47 -6.68 7.83
N GLN A 30 -13.94 -7.88 8.18
CA GLN A 30 -15.36 -8.23 8.06
C GLN A 30 -16.23 -7.34 8.96
N ASP A 31 -15.80 -7.17 10.22
CA ASP A 31 -16.51 -6.29 11.17
C ASP A 31 -16.49 -4.83 10.70
N ILE A 32 -15.34 -4.34 10.25
CA ILE A 32 -15.15 -2.96 9.77
C ILE A 32 -15.96 -2.70 8.48
N GLU A 33 -16.00 -3.65 7.55
CA GLU A 33 -16.82 -3.52 6.33
C GLU A 33 -18.32 -3.41 6.65
N VAL A 34 -18.80 -4.19 7.62
CA VAL A 34 -20.22 -4.13 8.07
C VAL A 34 -20.55 -2.78 8.70
N LEU A 35 -19.60 -2.12 9.35
CA LEU A 35 -19.79 -0.77 9.91
C LEU A 35 -19.95 0.32 8.85
N GLY A 36 -19.54 0.06 7.60
CA GLY A 36 -19.77 0.93 6.46
C GLY A 36 -18.66 1.90 6.15
N VAL A 37 -17.40 1.59 6.50
CA VAL A 37 -16.23 2.36 6.07
C VAL A 37 -16.08 2.32 4.54
N ASP A 38 -15.49 3.36 3.96
CA ASP A 38 -15.29 3.46 2.52
C ASP A 38 -14.09 2.65 2.01
N MET A 39 -13.11 2.40 2.89
CA MET A 39 -11.91 1.64 2.56
C MET A 39 -11.25 1.06 3.81
N ILE A 40 -10.35 0.10 3.61
CA ILE A 40 -9.64 -0.60 4.70
C ILE A 40 -8.13 -0.51 4.47
N ASP A 41 -7.38 -0.10 5.50
CA ASP A 41 -5.91 -0.17 5.53
C ASP A 41 -5.47 -1.40 6.33
N GLU A 42 -4.91 -2.39 5.63
CA GLU A 42 -4.23 -3.52 6.26
C GLU A 42 -2.83 -3.09 6.71
N SER A 43 -2.64 -2.96 8.02
CA SER A 43 -1.50 -2.25 8.60
C SER A 43 -0.66 -3.11 9.52
N GLU A 44 0.63 -3.15 9.24
CA GLU A 44 1.67 -3.72 10.12
C GLU A 44 2.07 -2.83 11.30
N VAL A 45 1.62 -1.59 11.35
CA VAL A 45 1.87 -0.67 12.48
C VAL A 45 1.20 -1.16 13.76
N LEU A 46 0.09 -1.87 13.62
CA LEU A 46 -0.51 -2.66 14.69
C LEU A 46 0.23 -4.00 14.79
N THR A 47 0.09 -4.69 15.91
CA THR A 47 0.66 -6.05 16.06
C THR A 47 0.10 -6.95 14.96
N PRO A 48 0.93 -7.47 14.03
CA PRO A 48 0.46 -8.36 12.99
C PRO A 48 -0.06 -9.66 13.58
N ALA A 49 -1.11 -10.22 12.97
CA ALA A 49 -1.59 -11.55 13.31
C ALA A 49 -0.74 -12.63 12.62
N ASP A 50 -0.30 -12.34 11.39
CA ASP A 50 0.60 -13.18 10.61
C ASP A 50 1.51 -12.29 9.75
N GLU A 51 2.81 -12.59 9.72
CA GLU A 51 3.78 -11.85 8.90
C GLU A 51 3.91 -12.42 7.48
N GLN A 52 3.56 -13.68 7.30
CA GLN A 52 3.75 -14.41 6.05
C GLN A 52 2.49 -14.39 5.17
N TYR A 53 1.32 -14.60 5.77
CA TYR A 53 0.06 -14.68 5.04
C TYR A 53 -0.79 -13.45 5.30
N HIS A 54 -1.23 -12.80 4.23
CA HIS A 54 -2.11 -11.64 4.26
C HIS A 54 -3.54 -12.01 3.88
N ILE A 55 -4.46 -11.09 4.12
CA ILE A 55 -5.88 -11.26 3.82
C ILE A 55 -6.09 -11.37 2.31
N ASP A 56 -6.90 -12.33 1.87
CA ASP A 56 -7.45 -12.34 0.51
C ASP A 56 -8.52 -11.25 0.39
N LYS A 57 -8.13 -10.14 -0.21
CA LYS A 57 -8.93 -8.91 -0.30
C LYS A 57 -10.04 -8.99 -1.33
N LYS A 58 -9.98 -9.98 -2.24
CA LYS A 58 -11.00 -10.21 -3.28
C LYS A 58 -12.37 -10.65 -2.71
N GLN A 59 -12.39 -11.06 -1.45
CA GLN A 59 -13.62 -11.43 -0.74
C GLN A 59 -14.44 -10.24 -0.24
N PHE A 60 -13.85 -9.03 -0.25
CA PHE A 60 -14.45 -7.82 0.29
C PHE A 60 -14.94 -6.90 -0.83
N LYS A 61 -15.96 -6.10 -0.53
CA LYS A 61 -16.51 -5.09 -1.46
C LYS A 61 -15.74 -3.77 -1.39
N VAL A 62 -15.24 -3.43 -0.20
CA VAL A 62 -14.48 -2.19 0.01
C VAL A 62 -13.03 -2.34 -0.46
N PRO A 63 -12.42 -1.28 -1.03
CA PRO A 63 -11.03 -1.30 -1.45
C PRO A 63 -10.07 -1.38 -0.25
N PHE A 64 -8.96 -2.12 -0.46
CA PHE A 64 -7.90 -2.27 0.52
C PHE A 64 -6.66 -1.48 0.14
N PHE A 65 -6.06 -0.86 1.15
CA PHE A 65 -4.74 -0.24 1.12
C PHE A 65 -3.73 -1.16 1.78
N CYS A 66 -2.52 -1.24 1.23
CA CYS A 66 -1.45 -2.05 1.80
C CYS A 66 -0.11 -1.33 1.72
N GLY A 67 0.73 -1.53 2.74
CA GLY A 67 2.11 -1.06 2.72
C GLY A 67 3.02 -1.96 1.88
N ALA A 68 4.02 -1.35 1.23
CA ALA A 68 5.10 -2.07 0.56
C ALA A 68 6.41 -1.30 0.64
N ARG A 69 7.54 -2.03 0.70
CA ARG A 69 8.90 -1.49 0.75
C ARG A 69 9.63 -1.61 -0.58
N ASP A 70 9.22 -2.58 -1.39
CA ASP A 70 9.82 -2.94 -2.68
C ASP A 70 8.75 -3.39 -3.67
N LEU A 71 9.16 -3.63 -4.92
CA LEU A 71 8.26 -4.01 -5.99
C LEU A 71 7.63 -5.39 -5.74
N GLY A 72 8.39 -6.36 -5.25
CA GLY A 72 7.88 -7.71 -4.98
C GLY A 72 6.75 -7.70 -3.96
N GLU A 73 6.93 -7.00 -2.83
CA GLU A 73 5.91 -6.84 -1.80
C GLU A 73 4.67 -6.12 -2.37
N ALA A 74 4.87 -5.03 -3.12
CA ALA A 74 3.77 -4.31 -3.76
C ALA A 74 2.93 -5.21 -4.68
N LEU A 75 3.59 -5.98 -5.55
CA LEU A 75 2.91 -6.86 -6.49
C LEU A 75 2.20 -8.04 -5.82
N ARG A 76 2.76 -8.57 -4.73
CA ARG A 76 2.07 -9.59 -3.91
C ARG A 76 0.79 -9.04 -3.30
N ARG A 77 0.81 -7.82 -2.75
CA ARG A 77 -0.40 -7.17 -2.20
C ARG A 77 -1.43 -6.90 -3.29
N ILE A 78 -1.01 -6.44 -4.47
CA ILE A 78 -1.90 -6.23 -5.62
C ILE A 78 -2.52 -7.55 -6.08
N ASN A 79 -1.75 -8.62 -6.13
CA ASN A 79 -2.25 -9.96 -6.47
C ASN A 79 -3.32 -10.48 -5.50
N GLU A 80 -3.20 -10.13 -4.22
CA GLU A 80 -4.20 -10.43 -3.18
C GLU A 80 -5.46 -9.55 -3.29
N GLY A 81 -5.45 -8.52 -4.13
CA GLY A 81 -6.57 -7.63 -4.37
C GLY A 81 -6.43 -6.23 -3.79
N ALA A 82 -5.23 -5.80 -3.37
CA ALA A 82 -5.02 -4.43 -2.94
C ALA A 82 -5.34 -3.43 -4.06
N ALA A 83 -6.15 -2.42 -3.75
CA ALA A 83 -6.55 -1.37 -4.68
C ALA A 83 -5.60 -0.17 -4.65
N MET A 84 -4.79 -0.06 -3.62
CA MET A 84 -3.79 1.00 -3.44
C MET A 84 -2.59 0.48 -2.65
N ILE A 85 -1.40 0.96 -3.04
CA ILE A 85 -0.15 0.72 -2.31
C ILE A 85 0.30 2.01 -1.65
N ARG A 86 0.92 1.91 -0.49
CA ARG A 86 1.63 3.00 0.18
C ARG A 86 3.02 2.56 0.64
N THR A 87 3.93 3.52 0.79
CA THR A 87 5.18 3.25 1.49
C THR A 87 4.91 2.90 2.96
N LYS A 88 5.78 2.12 3.58
CA LYS A 88 5.63 1.78 5.00
C LYS A 88 6.12 2.89 5.92
N GLY A 89 7.20 3.57 5.59
CA GLY A 89 7.73 4.73 6.32
C GLY A 89 7.72 4.61 7.85
N GLU A 90 8.11 5.68 8.51
CA GLU A 90 8.04 5.80 9.97
C GLU A 90 6.99 6.84 10.37
N ALA A 91 5.76 6.39 10.62
CA ALA A 91 4.65 7.27 10.96
C ALA A 91 4.89 8.01 12.28
N GLY A 92 4.50 9.28 12.35
CA GLY A 92 4.57 10.10 13.57
C GLY A 92 5.95 10.62 13.93
N THR A 93 7.00 10.36 13.14
CA THR A 93 8.38 10.76 13.45
C THR A 93 8.79 12.10 12.84
N GLY A 94 8.08 12.59 11.81
CA GLY A 94 8.51 13.72 10.97
C GLY A 94 9.74 13.39 10.12
N ASN A 95 10.12 12.12 9.99
CA ASN A 95 11.27 11.66 9.23
C ASN A 95 10.82 10.88 7.99
N VAL A 96 11.02 11.45 6.81
CA VAL A 96 10.60 10.88 5.52
C VAL A 96 11.61 9.89 4.92
N VAL A 97 12.77 9.67 5.55
CA VAL A 97 13.88 8.90 4.96
C VAL A 97 13.45 7.50 4.52
N GLU A 98 12.70 6.78 5.35
CA GLU A 98 12.22 5.44 5.00
C GLU A 98 11.17 5.47 3.89
N ALA A 99 10.25 6.43 3.90
CA ALA A 99 9.28 6.61 2.81
C ALA A 99 9.98 6.92 1.48
N VAL A 100 11.01 7.78 1.50
CA VAL A 100 11.86 8.08 0.33
C VAL A 100 12.57 6.82 -0.15
N ARG A 101 13.14 6.03 0.75
CA ARG A 101 13.83 4.78 0.40
C ARG A 101 12.89 3.81 -0.31
N HIS A 102 11.71 3.56 0.26
CA HIS A 102 10.73 2.64 -0.33
C HIS A 102 10.24 3.13 -1.70
N MET A 103 9.91 4.43 -1.83
CA MET A 103 9.48 4.99 -3.11
C MET A 103 10.58 4.88 -4.17
N ARG A 104 11.83 5.22 -3.82
CA ARG A 104 12.98 5.08 -4.73
C ARG A 104 13.23 3.64 -5.14
N THR A 105 13.07 2.69 -4.20
CA THR A 105 13.23 1.25 -4.49
C THR A 105 12.19 0.82 -5.51
N ILE A 106 10.90 0.99 -5.23
CA ILE A 106 9.82 0.59 -6.14
C ILE A 106 9.96 1.23 -7.52
N MET A 107 10.15 2.54 -7.58
CA MET A 107 10.27 3.25 -8.86
C MET A 107 11.57 2.94 -9.60
N GLY A 108 12.64 2.61 -8.87
CA GLY A 108 13.92 2.14 -9.42
C GLY A 108 13.78 0.77 -10.07
N GLU A 109 13.17 -0.17 -9.39
CA GLU A 109 12.90 -1.52 -9.90
C GLU A 109 12.00 -1.46 -11.15
N ILE A 110 10.93 -0.66 -11.14
CA ILE A 110 10.07 -0.47 -12.32
C ILE A 110 10.87 0.12 -13.51
N ARG A 111 11.75 1.08 -13.26
CA ARG A 111 12.60 1.61 -14.34
C ARG A 111 13.56 0.56 -14.91
N MET A 112 14.11 -0.30 -14.06
CA MET A 112 14.99 -1.40 -14.47
C MET A 112 14.26 -2.37 -15.40
N LEU A 113 13.00 -2.69 -15.15
CA LEU A 113 12.20 -3.62 -15.97
C LEU A 113 12.16 -3.22 -17.45
N ARG A 114 12.23 -1.93 -17.76
CA ARG A 114 12.19 -1.43 -19.15
C ARG A 114 13.41 -1.84 -19.99
N GLY A 115 14.51 -2.22 -19.34
CA GLY A 115 15.71 -2.71 -20.00
C GLY A 115 15.77 -4.23 -20.17
N LEU A 116 14.82 -4.96 -19.60
CA LEU A 116 14.76 -6.40 -19.62
C LEU A 116 13.92 -6.93 -20.79
N ASP A 117 14.31 -8.06 -21.35
CA ASP A 117 13.43 -8.81 -22.24
C ASP A 117 12.35 -9.59 -21.44
N LYS A 118 11.42 -10.20 -22.17
CA LYS A 118 10.28 -10.90 -21.55
C LYS A 118 10.70 -12.10 -20.70
N GLN A 119 11.75 -12.80 -21.09
CA GLN A 119 12.28 -13.94 -20.33
C GLN A 119 12.97 -13.46 -19.07
N GLU A 120 13.80 -12.43 -19.18
CA GLU A 120 14.47 -11.80 -18.04
C GLU A 120 13.46 -11.24 -17.03
N MET A 121 12.38 -10.61 -17.50
CA MET A 121 11.28 -10.16 -16.61
C MET A 121 10.59 -11.33 -15.90
N ALA A 122 10.37 -12.46 -16.58
CA ALA A 122 9.78 -13.65 -15.96
C ALA A 122 10.73 -14.27 -14.90
N ASP A 123 12.03 -14.26 -15.15
CA ASP A 123 13.04 -14.71 -14.18
C ASP A 123 13.07 -13.78 -12.97
N TYR A 124 13.07 -12.47 -13.18
CA TYR A 124 12.98 -11.48 -12.12
C TYR A 124 11.71 -11.60 -11.30
N ALA A 125 10.56 -11.87 -11.94
CA ALA A 125 9.31 -12.10 -11.23
C ALA A 125 9.41 -13.28 -10.25
N ARG A 126 10.11 -14.36 -10.62
CA ARG A 126 10.39 -15.49 -9.72
C ARG A 126 11.31 -15.09 -8.57
N GLU A 127 12.34 -14.28 -8.85
CA GLU A 127 13.27 -13.81 -7.82
C GLU A 127 12.58 -12.97 -6.76
N ILE A 128 11.70 -12.06 -7.16
CA ILE A 128 10.94 -11.19 -6.22
C ILE A 128 9.64 -11.82 -5.72
N GLU A 129 9.38 -13.08 -6.05
CA GLU A 129 8.19 -13.85 -5.64
C GLU A 129 6.86 -13.14 -6.02
N ALA A 130 6.81 -12.57 -7.23
CA ALA A 130 5.63 -11.86 -7.74
C ALA A 130 5.09 -12.50 -9.03
N PRO A 131 3.78 -12.33 -9.35
CA PRO A 131 3.22 -12.79 -10.62
C PRO A 131 3.88 -12.12 -11.82
N ALA A 132 4.29 -12.92 -12.81
CA ALA A 132 4.98 -12.43 -14.01
C ALA A 132 4.11 -11.43 -14.80
N GLU A 133 2.79 -11.66 -14.86
CA GLU A 133 1.85 -10.77 -15.55
C GLU A 133 1.85 -9.36 -14.96
N LEU A 134 1.94 -9.23 -13.62
CA LEU A 134 2.02 -7.92 -12.96
C LEU A 134 3.37 -7.24 -13.20
N VAL A 135 4.45 -8.02 -13.30
CA VAL A 135 5.78 -7.47 -13.67
C VAL A 135 5.75 -6.93 -15.11
N PHE A 136 5.16 -7.66 -16.06
CA PHE A 136 4.98 -7.21 -17.43
C PHE A 136 4.14 -5.94 -17.51
N GLU A 137 3.04 -5.87 -16.78
CA GLU A 137 2.17 -4.70 -16.72
C GLU A 137 2.91 -3.47 -16.15
N CYS A 138 3.71 -3.64 -15.09
CA CYS A 138 4.55 -2.57 -14.55
C CYS A 138 5.58 -2.07 -15.56
N ALA A 139 6.22 -2.97 -16.31
CA ALA A 139 7.19 -2.60 -17.35
C ALA A 139 6.54 -1.80 -18.48
N GLU A 140 5.36 -2.21 -18.92
CA GLU A 140 4.59 -1.54 -19.98
C GLU A 140 4.11 -0.15 -19.53
N ARG A 141 3.49 -0.06 -18.35
CA ARG A 141 2.95 1.19 -17.81
C ARG A 141 4.03 2.15 -17.30
N GLY A 142 5.19 1.62 -16.87
CA GLY A 142 6.23 2.40 -16.18
C GLY A 142 5.83 2.85 -14.77
N ARG A 143 4.83 2.18 -14.17
CA ARG A 143 4.29 2.43 -12.84
C ARG A 143 3.57 1.19 -12.31
N LEU A 144 3.20 1.17 -11.02
CA LEU A 144 2.31 0.14 -10.48
C LEU A 144 0.95 0.16 -11.20
N PRO A 145 0.26 -0.99 -11.27
CA PRO A 145 -1.11 -1.08 -11.82
C PRO A 145 -2.16 -0.31 -11.00
N VAL A 146 -1.84 0.01 -9.76
CA VAL A 146 -2.69 0.76 -8.82
C VAL A 146 -1.99 2.03 -8.37
N VAL A 147 -2.72 2.95 -7.73
CA VAL A 147 -2.12 4.17 -7.15
C VAL A 147 -1.13 3.83 -6.06
N ASN A 148 -0.05 4.61 -5.98
CA ASN A 148 1.03 4.44 -5.03
C ASN A 148 1.23 5.72 -4.21
N PHE A 149 0.85 5.68 -2.94
CA PHE A 149 0.96 6.81 -2.03
C PHE A 149 2.23 6.74 -1.20
N SER A 150 2.75 7.89 -0.85
CA SER A 150 3.78 8.00 0.17
C SER A 150 3.15 8.17 1.55
N ALA A 151 3.60 7.37 2.49
CA ALA A 151 3.19 7.44 3.89
C ALA A 151 4.40 7.28 4.81
N GLY A 152 4.32 7.90 5.98
CA GLY A 152 5.32 7.81 7.05
C GLY A 152 6.29 8.98 7.08
N GLY A 153 6.16 9.81 8.11
CA GLY A 153 7.08 10.90 8.42
C GLY A 153 6.91 12.18 7.58
N ILE A 154 5.84 12.30 6.80
CA ILE A 154 5.56 13.51 6.01
C ILE A 154 5.04 14.60 6.96
N ALA A 155 5.85 15.64 7.18
CA ALA A 155 5.56 16.70 8.15
C ALA A 155 5.46 18.09 7.50
N THR A 156 6.02 18.28 6.32
CA THR A 156 6.08 19.60 5.66
C THR A 156 5.59 19.53 4.20
N PRO A 157 5.17 20.66 3.61
CA PRO A 157 4.87 20.75 2.18
C PRO A 157 6.06 20.35 1.29
N CYS A 158 7.30 20.60 1.74
CA CYS A 158 8.50 20.20 1.01
C CYS A 158 8.65 18.66 0.97
N ASP A 159 8.31 17.96 2.06
CA ASP A 159 8.32 16.51 2.08
C ASP A 159 7.30 15.94 1.08
N ALA A 160 6.09 16.52 1.07
CA ALA A 160 5.06 16.14 0.10
C ALA A 160 5.52 16.38 -1.35
N ALA A 161 6.09 17.55 -1.64
CA ALA A 161 6.61 17.86 -2.96
C ALA A 161 7.73 16.92 -3.39
N LEU A 162 8.64 16.56 -2.48
CA LEU A 162 9.69 15.56 -2.73
C LEU A 162 9.08 14.21 -3.12
N MET A 163 8.10 13.72 -2.38
CA MET A 163 7.49 12.42 -2.65
C MET A 163 6.76 12.41 -3.99
N MET A 164 6.07 13.48 -4.36
CA MET A 164 5.43 13.63 -5.68
C MET A 164 6.49 13.62 -6.81
N GLN A 165 7.62 14.28 -6.63
CA GLN A 165 8.74 14.24 -7.59
C GLN A 165 9.36 12.85 -7.74
N LEU A 166 9.34 12.03 -6.68
CA LEU A 166 9.83 10.65 -6.71
C LEU A 166 8.87 9.67 -7.40
N GLY A 167 7.64 10.10 -7.70
CA GLY A 167 6.65 9.31 -8.43
C GLY A 167 5.46 8.85 -7.60
N ALA A 168 5.25 9.39 -6.40
CA ALA A 168 4.03 9.15 -5.65
C ALA A 168 2.81 9.77 -6.36
N ASP A 169 1.67 9.11 -6.28
CA ASP A 169 0.39 9.64 -6.77
C ASP A 169 -0.31 10.52 -5.73
N GLY A 170 0.11 10.43 -4.49
CA GLY A 170 -0.40 11.22 -3.37
C GLY A 170 0.40 10.95 -2.10
N VAL A 171 0.02 11.62 -1.02
CA VAL A 171 0.68 11.51 0.29
C VAL A 171 -0.33 11.34 1.41
N PHE A 172 0.06 10.55 2.42
CA PHE A 172 -0.63 10.52 3.71
C PHE A 172 0.08 11.46 4.68
N VAL A 173 -0.67 12.39 5.25
CA VAL A 173 -0.18 13.32 6.27
C VAL A 173 -0.85 12.95 7.60
N GLY A 174 -0.04 12.68 8.60
CA GLY A 174 -0.49 12.33 9.93
C GLY A 174 0.28 13.10 11.01
N SER A 175 -0.19 13.01 12.23
CA SER A 175 0.50 13.58 13.40
C SER A 175 1.68 12.70 13.83
#